data_555113969c128e4688bbeec4f48225f4
#
_entry.id   555113969c128e4688bbeec4f48225f4
#
_cell.length_a   1.000
_cell.length_b   1.000
_cell.length_c   1.000
_cell.angle_alpha   90.00
_cell.angle_beta   90.00
_cell.angle_gamma   90.00
#
_symmetry.space_group_name_H-M   'P 1'
#
loop_
_entity.id
_entity.type
_entity.pdbx_description
1 polymer ?
#
loop_
_entity_poly.entity_id
_entity_poly.type
_entity_poly.pdbx_seq_one_letter_code
_entity_poly.pdbx_strand_id
1 'polypeptide(L)'
;MKAIISLFKTNKDLLLFIILMVVFRSSFADINRVPTGSMQPTIVEGDRIVVNKLAYDVQLPLLQTKLLKLDDPKRGDIIIFESRVSNNRLVKRVVGIPGDIISMHGNQLTINGTSLKYSQEHSNPDSSDLDTPSSANPDRISLDQYTDLNEDLLGLNHQVRIHRFGSSSANFNSVTVPKGYYLALGDNRDRSADSRMIGLIPRKEIIGRSQRTLMSLDPENYYVPRLDRFFKVL
;
A
#
# COMPACT_ATOMS: atom_id res chain seq x y z
N MET A 1 -21.01 37.08 -21.85
CA MET A 1 -21.42 35.81 -22.44
C MET A 1 -20.71 35.51 -23.78
N LYS A 2 -20.73 36.41 -24.79
CA LYS A 2 -20.04 36.22 -26.07
C LYS A 2 -18.53 35.99 -25.97
N ALA A 3 -17.82 36.72 -25.08
CA ALA A 3 -16.38 36.57 -24.86
C ALA A 3 -16.00 35.18 -24.28
N ILE A 4 -16.82 34.62 -23.38
CA ILE A 4 -16.60 33.29 -22.82
C ILE A 4 -16.78 32.23 -23.91
N ILE A 5 -17.82 32.34 -24.73
CA ILE A 5 -18.09 31.41 -25.84
C ILE A 5 -16.95 31.47 -26.89
N SER A 6 -16.41 32.65 -27.15
CA SER A 6 -15.27 32.85 -28.05
C SER A 6 -14.02 32.18 -27.48
N LEU A 7 -13.73 32.32 -26.19
CA LEU A 7 -12.60 31.69 -25.49
C LEU A 7 -12.67 30.15 -25.59
N PHE A 8 -13.85 29.57 -25.41
CA PHE A 8 -14.09 28.14 -25.56
C PHE A 8 -13.88 27.65 -27.00
N LYS A 9 -14.33 28.43 -28.02
CA LYS A 9 -14.14 28.06 -29.40
C LYS A 9 -12.68 28.12 -29.84
N THR A 10 -11.92 29.11 -29.35
CA THR A 10 -10.50 29.29 -29.71
C THR A 10 -9.61 28.23 -29.05
N ASN A 11 -9.99 27.75 -27.87
CA ASN A 11 -9.18 26.78 -27.10
C ASN A 11 -9.84 25.39 -26.98
N LYS A 12 -10.69 25.01 -27.93
CA LYS A 12 -11.43 23.74 -27.90
C LYS A 12 -10.54 22.52 -27.76
N ASP A 13 -9.37 22.52 -28.40
CA ASP A 13 -8.44 21.39 -28.40
C ASP A 13 -7.74 21.27 -27.05
N LEU A 14 -7.36 22.40 -26.43
CA LEU A 14 -6.85 22.44 -25.07
C LEU A 14 -7.91 21.98 -24.07
N LEU A 15 -9.15 22.44 -24.21
CA LEU A 15 -10.25 22.02 -23.36
C LEU A 15 -10.52 20.52 -23.49
N LEU A 16 -10.56 19.99 -24.72
CA LEU A 16 -10.71 18.57 -24.99
C LEU A 16 -9.57 17.76 -24.33
N PHE A 17 -8.32 18.22 -24.48
CA PHE A 17 -7.16 17.60 -23.85
C PHE A 17 -7.29 17.56 -22.33
N ILE A 18 -7.70 18.66 -21.69
CA ILE A 18 -7.92 18.73 -20.24
C ILE A 18 -9.03 17.75 -19.82
N ILE A 19 -10.14 17.71 -20.53
CA ILE A 19 -11.26 16.79 -20.27
C ILE A 19 -10.78 15.34 -20.37
N LEU A 20 -10.06 14.98 -21.43
CA LEU A 20 -9.51 13.64 -21.62
C LEU A 20 -8.51 13.28 -20.51
N MET A 21 -7.64 14.22 -20.12
CA MET A 21 -6.73 14.02 -18.96
C MET A 21 -7.48 13.78 -17.66
N VAL A 22 -8.52 14.56 -17.39
CA VAL A 22 -9.34 14.41 -16.17
C VAL A 22 -10.06 13.06 -16.17
N VAL A 23 -10.64 12.67 -17.33
CA VAL A 23 -11.30 11.36 -17.48
C VAL A 23 -10.29 10.23 -17.29
N PHE A 24 -9.13 10.33 -17.93
CA PHE A 24 -8.08 9.33 -17.79
C PHE A 24 -7.65 9.16 -16.34
N ARG A 25 -7.25 10.25 -15.69
CA ARG A 25 -6.82 10.23 -14.29
C ARG A 25 -7.92 9.74 -13.33
N SER A 26 -9.16 10.11 -13.61
CA SER A 26 -10.29 9.73 -12.75
C SER A 26 -10.62 8.23 -12.83
N SER A 27 -10.51 7.62 -14.03
CA SER A 27 -11.01 6.27 -14.29
C SER A 27 -9.93 5.20 -14.43
N PHE A 28 -8.74 5.56 -14.92
CA PHE A 28 -7.73 4.56 -15.31
C PHE A 28 -6.60 4.43 -14.28
N ALA A 29 -5.92 5.52 -13.99
CA ALA A 29 -4.74 5.50 -13.12
C ALA A 29 -4.66 6.77 -12.28
N ASP A 30 -4.07 6.63 -11.10
CA ASP A 30 -3.79 7.73 -10.19
C ASP A 30 -2.39 7.60 -9.61
N ILE A 31 -1.83 8.71 -9.13
CA ILE A 31 -0.55 8.72 -8.43
C ILE A 31 -0.83 9.15 -7.00
N ASN A 32 -0.60 8.24 -6.06
CA ASN A 32 -0.82 8.50 -4.65
C ASN A 32 0.52 8.70 -3.93
N ARG A 33 0.58 9.77 -3.12
CA ARG A 33 1.69 9.95 -2.17
C ARG A 33 1.47 9.04 -0.97
N VAL A 34 2.54 8.41 -0.49
CA VAL A 34 2.55 7.60 0.72
C VAL A 34 3.06 8.45 1.89
N PRO A 35 2.18 8.83 2.83
CA PRO A 35 2.56 9.71 3.94
C PRO A 35 3.02 8.98 5.19
N THR A 36 2.92 7.64 5.25
CA THR A 36 3.18 6.84 6.45
C THR A 36 4.00 5.60 6.16
N GLY A 37 4.76 5.14 7.15
CA GLY A 37 5.61 3.95 7.06
C GLY A 37 4.88 2.62 7.27
N SER A 38 3.55 2.55 7.18
CA SER A 38 2.79 1.33 7.48
C SER A 38 3.03 0.17 6.50
N MET A 39 3.64 0.45 5.35
CA MET A 39 4.02 -0.53 4.32
C MET A 39 5.53 -0.71 4.19
N GLN A 40 6.33 -0.18 5.13
CA GLN A 40 7.76 -0.45 5.18
C GLN A 40 8.01 -1.95 5.42
N PRO A 41 9.06 -2.50 4.84
CA PRO A 41 10.10 -1.89 4.00
C PRO A 41 9.72 -1.77 2.51
N THR A 42 8.61 -2.36 2.08
CA THR A 42 8.18 -2.41 0.67
C THR A 42 7.94 -1.02 0.10
N ILE A 43 7.13 -0.22 0.78
CA ILE A 43 6.83 1.17 0.43
C ILE A 43 7.23 2.07 1.60
N VAL A 44 8.00 3.11 1.32
CA VAL A 44 8.49 4.04 2.33
C VAL A 44 7.82 5.40 2.22
N GLU A 45 7.93 6.20 3.27
CA GLU A 45 7.43 7.57 3.27
C GLU A 45 8.11 8.40 2.19
N GLY A 46 7.30 9.20 1.46
CA GLY A 46 7.77 9.97 0.32
C GLY A 46 7.68 9.26 -1.02
N ASP A 47 7.39 7.94 -1.04
CA ASP A 47 7.09 7.23 -2.27
C ASP A 47 5.80 7.76 -2.91
N ARG A 48 5.80 7.82 -4.24
CA ARG A 48 4.62 8.05 -5.06
C ARG A 48 4.32 6.78 -5.83
N ILE A 49 3.24 6.11 -5.49
CA ILE A 49 2.82 4.84 -6.08
C ILE A 49 1.82 5.05 -7.20
N VAL A 50 1.93 4.23 -8.24
CA VAL A 50 0.96 4.18 -9.34
C VAL A 50 -0.20 3.29 -8.94
N VAL A 51 -1.42 3.82 -8.99
CA VAL A 51 -2.64 3.08 -8.69
C VAL A 51 -3.35 2.75 -9.98
N ASN A 52 -3.45 1.47 -10.30
CA ASN A 52 -4.29 0.97 -11.39
C ASN A 52 -5.73 0.80 -10.90
N LYS A 53 -6.62 1.72 -11.28
CA LYS A 53 -8.04 1.68 -10.92
C LYS A 53 -8.82 0.63 -11.70
N LEU A 54 -8.36 0.31 -12.93
CA LEU A 54 -8.94 -0.75 -13.76
C LEU A 54 -8.57 -2.16 -13.31
N ALA A 55 -7.74 -2.31 -12.27
CA ALA A 55 -7.37 -3.64 -11.79
C ALA A 55 -8.58 -4.49 -11.39
N TYR A 56 -9.64 -3.83 -10.92
CA TYR A 56 -10.79 -4.53 -10.34
C TYR A 56 -12.14 -4.08 -10.86
N ASP A 57 -12.29 -2.82 -11.26
CA ASP A 57 -13.56 -2.23 -11.67
C ASP A 57 -13.37 -1.18 -12.76
N VAL A 58 -14.36 -1.04 -13.65
CA VAL A 58 -14.53 0.18 -14.45
C VAL A 58 -15.35 1.16 -13.63
N GLN A 59 -14.80 2.37 -13.43
CA GLN A 59 -15.46 3.41 -12.63
C GLN A 59 -15.85 4.60 -13.49
N LEU A 60 -16.99 5.21 -13.18
CA LEU A 60 -17.42 6.46 -13.80
C LEU A 60 -16.42 7.58 -13.43
N PRO A 61 -15.96 8.37 -14.42
CA PRO A 61 -15.15 9.54 -14.14
C PRO A 61 -15.84 10.46 -13.13
N LEU A 62 -15.06 11.03 -12.22
CA LEU A 62 -15.49 12.00 -11.19
C LEU A 62 -16.41 11.45 -10.10
N LEU A 63 -17.30 10.51 -10.39
CA LEU A 63 -18.28 9.98 -9.44
C LEU A 63 -17.81 8.75 -8.66
N GLN A 64 -16.71 8.13 -9.09
CA GLN A 64 -16.15 6.88 -8.51
C GLN A 64 -17.19 5.74 -8.41
N THR A 65 -18.29 5.84 -9.11
CA THR A 65 -19.32 4.80 -9.16
C THR A 65 -18.81 3.64 -10.00
N LYS A 66 -18.80 2.45 -9.43
CA LYS A 66 -18.39 1.22 -10.11
C LYS A 66 -19.45 0.79 -11.10
N LEU A 67 -19.11 0.72 -12.39
CA LEU A 67 -20.03 0.35 -13.48
C LEU A 67 -19.95 -1.13 -13.82
N LEU A 68 -18.72 -1.65 -13.90
CA LEU A 68 -18.46 -3.02 -14.32
C LEU A 68 -17.34 -3.60 -13.45
N LYS A 69 -17.58 -4.78 -12.92
CA LYS A 69 -16.57 -5.57 -12.23
C LYS A 69 -15.70 -6.29 -13.27
N LEU A 70 -14.37 -6.12 -13.17
CA LEU A 70 -13.40 -6.78 -14.05
C LEU A 70 -12.75 -7.99 -13.38
N ASP A 71 -12.28 -7.83 -12.12
CA ASP A 71 -11.59 -8.88 -11.37
C ASP A 71 -11.80 -8.68 -9.85
N ASP A 72 -11.31 -9.59 -9.06
CA ASP A 72 -11.27 -9.49 -7.60
C ASP A 72 -9.83 -9.35 -7.10
N PRO A 73 -9.60 -8.66 -5.97
CA PRO A 73 -8.30 -8.63 -5.32
C PRO A 73 -7.79 -10.03 -5.00
N LYS A 74 -6.52 -10.26 -5.31
CA LYS A 74 -5.81 -11.53 -5.08
C LYS A 74 -4.92 -11.40 -3.85
N ARG A 75 -4.59 -12.54 -3.23
CA ARG A 75 -3.60 -12.57 -2.17
C ARG A 75 -2.27 -12.00 -2.68
N GLY A 76 -1.62 -11.18 -1.85
CA GLY A 76 -0.40 -10.47 -2.20
C GLY A 76 -0.62 -9.11 -2.87
N ASP A 77 -1.81 -8.81 -3.42
CA ASP A 77 -2.07 -7.50 -4.03
C ASP A 77 -1.94 -6.37 -3.00
N ILE A 78 -1.21 -5.32 -3.36
CA ILE A 78 -1.20 -4.08 -2.60
C ILE A 78 -2.38 -3.25 -3.07
N ILE A 79 -3.41 -3.17 -2.23
CA ILE A 79 -4.66 -2.48 -2.51
C ILE A 79 -4.68 -1.07 -1.92
N ILE A 80 -5.35 -0.19 -2.64
CA ILE A 80 -5.71 1.14 -2.18
C ILE A 80 -7.21 1.15 -1.95
N PHE A 81 -7.64 1.60 -0.77
CA PHE A 81 -9.05 1.63 -0.41
C PHE A 81 -9.39 2.83 0.47
N GLU A 82 -10.65 3.24 0.45
CA GLU A 82 -11.20 4.27 1.34
C GLU A 82 -11.89 3.60 2.51
N SER A 83 -11.23 3.62 3.67
CA SER A 83 -11.78 3.05 4.89
C SER A 83 -12.83 3.99 5.48
N ARG A 84 -14.07 3.53 5.56
CA ARG A 84 -15.15 4.26 6.25
C ARG A 84 -14.93 4.33 7.75
N VAL A 85 -14.24 3.35 8.32
CA VAL A 85 -13.97 3.28 9.76
C VAL A 85 -12.96 4.34 10.17
N SER A 86 -11.86 4.49 9.43
CA SER A 86 -10.82 5.48 9.73
C SER A 86 -11.03 6.82 9.00
N ASN A 87 -11.99 6.88 8.08
CA ASN A 87 -12.24 8.03 7.19
C ASN A 87 -10.99 8.49 6.42
N ASN A 88 -10.14 7.53 6.05
CA ASN A 88 -8.87 7.78 5.37
C ASN A 88 -8.68 6.82 4.20
N ARG A 89 -7.89 7.26 3.20
CA ARG A 89 -7.37 6.40 2.15
C ARG A 89 -6.15 5.65 2.67
N LEU A 90 -6.20 4.33 2.59
CA LEU A 90 -5.18 3.43 3.11
C LEU A 90 -4.56 2.58 2.00
N VAL A 91 -3.33 2.16 2.22
CA VAL A 91 -2.57 1.23 1.37
C VAL A 91 -2.18 0.04 2.22
N LYS A 92 -2.60 -1.17 1.86
CA LYS A 92 -2.31 -2.41 2.59
C LYS A 92 -2.16 -3.58 1.62
N ARG A 93 -1.52 -4.66 2.08
CA ARG A 93 -1.40 -5.90 1.33
C ARG A 93 -2.52 -6.86 1.68
N VAL A 94 -3.18 -7.44 0.67
CA VAL A 94 -4.18 -8.51 0.85
C VAL A 94 -3.49 -9.78 1.34
N VAL A 95 -3.80 -10.19 2.55
CA VAL A 95 -3.33 -11.44 3.16
C VAL A 95 -4.41 -12.49 3.08
N GLY A 96 -5.68 -12.12 3.29
CA GLY A 96 -6.82 -13.01 3.26
C GLY A 96 -7.84 -12.65 2.20
N ILE A 97 -8.28 -13.66 1.48
CA ILE A 97 -9.34 -13.58 0.47
C ILE A 97 -10.61 -14.30 0.98
N PRO A 98 -11.78 -14.09 0.36
CA PRO A 98 -13.02 -14.75 0.77
C PRO A 98 -12.88 -16.27 0.91
N GLY A 99 -13.31 -16.79 2.07
CA GLY A 99 -13.24 -18.21 2.43
C GLY A 99 -12.03 -18.59 3.27
N ASP A 100 -11.02 -17.75 3.40
CA ASP A 100 -9.86 -18.04 4.22
C ASP A 100 -10.18 -17.98 5.72
N ILE A 101 -9.51 -18.85 6.47
CA ILE A 101 -9.45 -18.82 7.93
C ILE A 101 -8.04 -18.38 8.32
N ILE A 102 -7.91 -17.24 8.99
CA ILE A 102 -6.60 -16.61 9.26
C ILE A 102 -6.48 -16.29 10.73
N SER A 103 -5.31 -16.61 11.32
CA SER A 103 -4.92 -16.20 12.65
C SER A 103 -3.47 -15.71 12.63
N MET A 104 -3.07 -14.99 13.67
CA MET A 104 -1.69 -14.52 13.82
C MET A 104 -1.26 -14.60 15.28
N HIS A 105 -0.09 -15.16 15.53
CA HIS A 105 0.54 -15.26 16.85
C HIS A 105 2.02 -14.86 16.75
N GLY A 106 2.42 -13.86 17.53
CA GLY A 106 3.79 -13.35 17.50
C GLY A 106 4.23 -12.87 16.11
N ASN A 107 3.36 -12.17 15.38
CA ASN A 107 3.55 -11.79 13.97
C ASN A 107 3.65 -12.96 12.97
N GLN A 108 3.42 -14.19 13.42
CA GLN A 108 3.42 -15.38 12.56
C GLN A 108 1.99 -15.69 12.10
N LEU A 109 1.77 -15.61 10.79
CA LEU A 109 0.46 -15.85 10.17
C LEU A 109 0.24 -17.34 9.95
N THR A 110 -0.99 -17.76 10.18
CA THR A 110 -1.50 -19.07 9.78
C THR A 110 -2.73 -18.86 8.88
N ILE A 111 -2.72 -19.45 7.69
CA ILE A 111 -3.79 -19.35 6.71
C ILE A 111 -4.28 -20.75 6.39
N ASN A 112 -5.56 -21.03 6.62
CA ASN A 112 -6.20 -22.34 6.38
C ASN A 112 -5.44 -23.51 7.04
N GLY A 113 -4.93 -23.29 8.26
CA GLY A 113 -4.15 -24.26 9.01
C GLY A 113 -2.67 -24.36 8.60
N THR A 114 -2.23 -23.65 7.56
CA THR A 114 -0.84 -23.62 7.14
C THR A 114 -0.14 -22.40 7.75
N SER A 115 0.87 -22.63 8.58
CA SER A 115 1.74 -21.58 9.11
C SER A 115 2.68 -21.08 8.02
N LEU A 116 2.77 -19.75 7.84
CA LEU A 116 3.64 -19.17 6.83
C LEU A 116 5.12 -19.31 7.21
N LYS A 117 5.98 -19.34 6.19
CA LYS A 117 7.42 -19.39 6.39
C LYS A 117 8.01 -17.99 6.39
N TYR A 118 8.95 -17.77 7.29
CA TYR A 118 9.71 -16.53 7.41
C TYR A 118 11.19 -16.85 7.31
N SER A 119 11.93 -16.05 6.57
CA SER A 119 13.38 -16.13 6.47
C SER A 119 14.02 -14.78 6.66
N GLN A 120 15.18 -14.73 7.32
CA GLN A 120 15.96 -13.50 7.37
C GLN A 120 16.66 -13.33 6.01
N GLU A 121 16.62 -12.12 5.49
CA GLU A 121 17.52 -11.76 4.40
C GLU A 121 18.94 -11.76 5.00
N HIS A 122 19.83 -12.59 4.44
CA HIS A 122 21.24 -12.50 4.76
C HIS A 122 21.72 -11.15 4.19
N SER A 123 21.73 -10.11 5.03
CA SER A 123 22.52 -8.93 4.74
C SER A 123 23.94 -9.41 4.57
N ASN A 124 24.48 -9.27 3.35
CA ASN A 124 25.89 -9.50 3.09
C ASN A 124 26.69 -8.69 4.12
N PRO A 125 27.62 -9.31 4.88
CA PRO A 125 28.41 -8.60 5.89
C PRO A 125 29.39 -7.59 5.29
N ASP A 126 29.41 -7.41 3.96
CA ASP A 126 30.32 -6.51 3.24
C ASP A 126 29.82 -5.08 3.05
N SER A 127 28.63 -4.71 3.52
CA SER A 127 28.26 -3.30 3.65
C SER A 127 28.79 -2.77 5.00
N SER A 128 30.09 -2.56 5.07
CA SER A 128 30.79 -1.79 6.10
C SER A 128 30.49 -0.29 5.89
N ASP A 129 29.26 0.10 6.01
CA ASP A 129 28.94 1.50 6.30
C ASP A 129 29.13 1.67 7.82
N LEU A 130 30.34 2.10 8.15
CA LEU A 130 30.72 2.67 9.43
C LEU A 130 29.82 3.89 9.66
N ASP A 131 28.65 3.65 10.22
CA ASP A 131 27.83 4.72 10.77
C ASP A 131 28.58 5.33 11.95
N THR A 132 29.30 6.40 11.67
CA THR A 132 29.74 7.36 12.69
C THR A 132 28.49 7.83 13.44
N PRO A 133 28.50 7.85 14.78
CA PRO A 133 27.38 8.37 15.55
C PRO A 133 27.31 9.90 15.39
N SER A 134 26.49 10.36 14.45
CA SER A 134 26.20 11.78 14.29
C SER A 134 24.94 12.10 15.09
N SER A 135 25.19 12.82 16.18
CA SER A 135 24.31 13.66 17.00
C SER A 135 22.80 13.41 17.00
N ALA A 136 22.34 12.87 18.15
CA ALA A 136 21.14 13.23 18.92
C ALA A 136 19.93 13.82 18.15
N ASN A 137 19.10 12.93 17.61
CA ASN A 137 17.69 13.22 17.46
C ASN A 137 16.92 12.12 18.24
N PRO A 138 16.24 12.42 19.38
CA PRO A 138 15.59 11.42 20.22
C PRO A 138 14.42 10.71 19.54
N ASP A 139 13.95 11.18 18.39
CA ASP A 139 12.89 10.57 17.59
C ASP A 139 13.37 9.52 16.56
N ARG A 140 14.67 9.34 16.41
CA ARG A 140 15.22 8.18 15.72
C ARG A 140 15.04 6.95 16.60
N ILE A 141 13.88 6.31 16.46
CA ILE A 141 13.68 4.94 16.92
C ILE A 141 14.78 4.13 16.22
N SER A 142 15.76 3.70 17.01
CA SER A 142 16.95 3.01 16.48
C SER A 142 16.52 1.84 15.60
N LEU A 143 17.14 1.70 14.43
CA LEU A 143 16.95 0.58 13.48
C LEU A 143 17.09 -0.79 14.20
N ASP A 144 17.79 -0.84 15.32
CA ASP A 144 17.94 -2.01 16.20
C ASP A 144 16.63 -2.55 16.81
N GLN A 145 15.53 -1.78 16.77
CA GLN A 145 14.25 -2.22 17.34
C GLN A 145 13.42 -3.05 16.35
N TYR A 146 13.77 -3.06 15.06
CA TYR A 146 13.02 -3.74 14.02
C TYR A 146 13.86 -4.83 13.35
N THR A 147 13.17 -5.81 12.78
CA THR A 147 13.77 -6.83 11.92
C THR A 147 12.92 -6.93 10.66
N ASP A 148 13.58 -6.87 9.50
CA ASP A 148 12.96 -7.13 8.22
C ASP A 148 13.12 -8.63 7.91
N LEU A 149 12.00 -9.28 7.55
CA LEU A 149 11.91 -10.69 7.22
C LEU A 149 11.27 -10.85 5.85
N ASN A 150 11.67 -11.88 5.13
CA ASN A 150 10.96 -12.35 3.95
C ASN A 150 9.85 -13.29 4.39
N GLU A 151 8.59 -12.94 4.12
CA GLU A 151 7.41 -13.77 4.33
C GLU A 151 7.03 -14.46 3.04
N ASP A 152 6.89 -15.79 3.09
CA ASP A 152 6.29 -16.59 2.01
C ASP A 152 4.77 -16.65 2.20
N LEU A 153 4.07 -15.75 1.55
CA LEU A 153 2.60 -15.69 1.54
C LEU A 153 2.03 -16.73 0.57
N LEU A 154 2.23 -18.03 0.88
CA LEU A 154 1.81 -19.17 0.07
C LEU A 154 2.34 -19.13 -1.38
N GLY A 155 3.65 -18.96 -1.53
CA GLY A 155 4.34 -18.86 -2.82
C GLY A 155 4.57 -17.44 -3.34
N LEU A 156 4.12 -16.42 -2.60
CA LEU A 156 4.35 -15.00 -2.91
C LEU A 156 5.29 -14.41 -1.87
N ASN A 157 6.55 -14.26 -2.22
CA ASN A 157 7.55 -13.71 -1.32
C ASN A 157 7.48 -12.19 -1.28
N HIS A 158 7.49 -11.63 -0.08
CA HIS A 158 7.60 -10.19 0.15
C HIS A 158 8.24 -9.90 1.51
N GLN A 159 8.73 -8.68 1.68
CA GLN A 159 9.34 -8.27 2.94
C GLN A 159 8.28 -7.75 3.92
N VAL A 160 8.48 -8.08 5.19
CA VAL A 160 7.69 -7.57 6.31
C VAL A 160 8.62 -7.05 7.39
N ARG A 161 8.21 -5.99 8.08
CA ARG A 161 8.93 -5.42 9.22
C ARG A 161 8.20 -5.74 10.51
N ILE A 162 8.93 -6.29 11.48
CA ILE A 162 8.42 -6.61 12.81
C ILE A 162 9.26 -5.94 13.89
N HIS A 163 8.64 -5.64 15.03
CA HIS A 163 9.33 -5.12 16.19
C HIS A 163 9.95 -6.26 17.01
N ARG A 164 11.24 -6.18 17.34
CA ARG A 164 11.98 -7.27 18.02
C ARG A 164 11.46 -7.59 19.42
N PHE A 165 10.89 -6.60 20.10
CA PHE A 165 10.37 -6.75 21.46
C PHE A 165 8.88 -7.09 21.50
N GLY A 166 8.29 -7.45 20.38
CA GLY A 166 6.87 -7.74 20.24
C GLY A 166 6.00 -6.47 20.28
N SER A 167 4.72 -6.68 20.05
CA SER A 167 3.72 -5.60 20.02
C SER A 167 2.35 -6.17 20.35
N SER A 168 1.46 -5.33 20.85
CA SER A 168 0.07 -5.71 21.14
C SER A 168 -0.70 -6.12 19.87
N SER A 169 -0.28 -5.61 18.70
CA SER A 169 -0.86 -5.94 17.40
C SER A 169 -0.29 -7.21 16.76
N ALA A 170 0.67 -7.89 17.41
CA ALA A 170 1.29 -9.12 16.92
C ALA A 170 0.37 -10.35 16.97
N ASN A 171 -0.81 -10.23 17.56
CA ASN A 171 -1.70 -11.37 17.78
C ASN A 171 -3.14 -11.02 17.40
N PHE A 172 -3.83 -11.94 16.73
CA PHE A 172 -5.29 -11.96 16.62
C PHE A 172 -5.80 -13.40 16.47
N ASN A 173 -7.01 -13.62 17.01
CA ASN A 173 -7.67 -14.91 16.95
C ASN A 173 -8.11 -15.26 15.53
N SER A 174 -8.45 -16.53 15.33
CA SER A 174 -8.93 -17.02 14.03
C SER A 174 -10.13 -16.21 13.53
N VAL A 175 -10.02 -15.71 12.30
CA VAL A 175 -11.05 -14.94 11.59
C VAL A 175 -11.33 -15.61 10.25
N THR A 176 -12.58 -15.90 9.97
CA THR A 176 -13.01 -16.34 8.64
C THR A 176 -13.35 -15.13 7.79
N VAL A 177 -12.75 -15.02 6.61
CA VAL A 177 -13.00 -13.92 5.67
C VAL A 177 -14.29 -14.19 4.89
N PRO A 178 -15.38 -13.42 5.11
CA PRO A 178 -16.64 -13.65 4.44
C PRO A 178 -16.60 -13.21 2.97
N LYS A 179 -17.56 -13.67 2.17
CA LYS A 179 -17.71 -13.28 0.77
C LYS A 179 -17.85 -11.75 0.65
N GLY A 180 -17.08 -11.16 -0.25
CA GLY A 180 -17.06 -9.72 -0.49
C GLY A 180 -16.23 -8.91 0.49
N TYR A 181 -15.42 -9.56 1.33
CA TYR A 181 -14.48 -8.93 2.24
C TYR A 181 -13.07 -9.45 2.04
N TYR A 182 -12.09 -8.69 2.50
CA TYR A 182 -10.66 -9.00 2.46
C TYR A 182 -10.01 -8.69 3.79
N LEU A 183 -9.04 -9.50 4.18
CA LEU A 183 -8.15 -9.18 5.29
C LEU A 183 -6.87 -8.64 4.70
N ALA A 184 -6.53 -7.40 5.01
CA ALA A 184 -5.30 -6.79 4.54
C ALA A 184 -4.49 -6.23 5.70
N LEU A 185 -3.17 -6.45 5.64
CA LEU A 185 -2.21 -6.02 6.65
C LEU A 185 -1.18 -5.06 6.03
N GLY A 186 -0.61 -4.22 6.90
CA GLY A 186 0.60 -3.48 6.53
C GLY A 186 1.81 -4.38 6.55
N ASP A 187 2.76 -4.14 5.65
CA ASP A 187 4.04 -4.84 5.66
C ASP A 187 4.87 -4.46 6.90
N ASN A 188 4.68 -3.25 7.45
CA ASN A 188 5.15 -2.87 8.77
C ASN A 188 4.16 -3.35 9.84
N ARG A 189 4.29 -4.61 10.24
CA ARG A 189 3.34 -5.35 11.06
C ARG A 189 2.96 -4.64 12.36
N ASP A 190 3.92 -4.06 13.03
CA ASP A 190 3.71 -3.48 14.36
C ASP A 190 3.40 -1.97 14.33
N ARG A 191 3.52 -1.31 13.15
CA ARG A 191 3.18 0.11 12.94
C ARG A 191 2.16 0.31 11.82
N SER A 192 1.10 -0.47 11.84
CA SER A 192 0.05 -0.42 10.82
C SER A 192 -1.35 -0.42 11.44
N ALA A 193 -2.14 0.60 11.12
CA ALA A 193 -3.58 0.58 11.31
C ALA A 193 -4.21 -0.16 10.11
N ASP A 194 -4.51 -1.44 10.27
CA ASP A 194 -5.00 -2.34 9.23
C ASP A 194 -6.18 -3.20 9.72
N SER A 195 -6.48 -4.31 9.06
CA SER A 195 -7.63 -5.15 9.39
C SER A 195 -7.72 -5.61 10.84
N ARG A 196 -6.62 -5.59 11.57
CA ARG A 196 -6.57 -5.89 13.02
C ARG A 196 -7.26 -4.82 13.86
N MET A 197 -7.26 -3.57 13.38
CA MET A 197 -7.83 -2.41 14.06
C MET A 197 -9.13 -1.92 13.41
N ILE A 198 -9.19 -1.88 12.07
CA ILE A 198 -10.32 -1.33 11.32
C ILE A 198 -11.30 -2.39 10.84
N GLY A 199 -11.00 -3.68 11.07
CA GLY A 199 -11.79 -4.81 10.60
C GLY A 199 -11.56 -5.18 9.14
N LEU A 200 -12.33 -6.15 8.65
CA LEU A 200 -12.25 -6.63 7.28
C LEU A 200 -12.65 -5.56 6.28
N ILE A 201 -11.97 -5.51 5.15
CA ILE A 201 -12.15 -4.48 4.12
C ILE A 201 -13.22 -4.93 3.13
N PRO A 202 -14.34 -4.18 3.02
CA PRO A 202 -15.35 -4.48 2.03
C PRO A 202 -14.82 -4.28 0.60
N ARG A 203 -15.13 -5.22 -0.31
CA ARG A 203 -14.77 -5.14 -1.74
C ARG A 203 -15.12 -3.80 -2.39
N LYS A 204 -16.24 -3.21 -1.97
CA LYS A 204 -16.72 -1.92 -2.49
C LYS A 204 -15.83 -0.72 -2.14
N GLU A 205 -15.07 -0.79 -1.05
CA GLU A 205 -14.17 0.26 -0.59
C GLU A 205 -12.82 0.24 -1.33
N ILE A 206 -12.50 -0.86 -2.03
CA ILE A 206 -11.25 -1.01 -2.77
C ILE A 206 -11.34 -0.22 -4.08
N ILE A 207 -10.37 0.69 -4.26
CA ILE A 207 -10.29 1.61 -5.40
C ILE A 207 -9.47 0.99 -6.55
N GLY A 208 -8.35 0.34 -6.21
CA GLY A 208 -7.43 -0.19 -7.20
C GLY A 208 -6.22 -0.88 -6.57
N ARG A 209 -5.26 -1.23 -7.41
CA ARG A 209 -4.04 -1.95 -7.04
C ARG A 209 -2.81 -1.13 -7.40
N SER A 210 -1.78 -1.18 -6.55
CA SER A 210 -0.44 -0.68 -6.86
C SER A 210 0.52 -1.84 -7.11
N GLN A 211 1.38 -1.68 -8.09
CA GLN A 211 2.44 -2.64 -8.42
C GLN A 211 3.80 -1.99 -8.58
N ARG A 212 3.86 -0.66 -8.62
CA ARG A 212 5.10 0.09 -8.83
C ARG A 212 5.11 1.40 -8.08
N THR A 213 6.28 1.74 -7.56
CA THR A 213 6.61 3.12 -7.19
C THR A 213 6.92 3.88 -8.47
N LEU A 214 6.38 5.08 -8.65
CA LEU A 214 6.72 5.97 -9.77
C LEU A 214 8.03 6.70 -9.48
N MET A 215 8.11 7.31 -8.30
CA MET A 215 9.27 8.05 -7.81
C MET A 215 9.26 8.08 -6.29
N SER A 216 10.38 8.37 -5.68
CA SER A 216 10.53 8.56 -4.25
C SER A 216 11.29 9.85 -3.96
N LEU A 217 10.77 10.62 -3.01
CA LEU A 217 11.39 11.85 -2.52
C LEU A 217 11.58 11.71 -1.02
N ASP A 218 12.78 11.97 -0.52
CA ASP A 218 13.11 11.82 0.90
C ASP A 218 12.55 12.97 1.74
N PRO A 219 11.49 12.77 2.55
CA PRO A 219 10.92 13.85 3.36
C PRO A 219 11.86 14.34 4.47
N GLU A 220 12.78 13.49 4.93
CA GLU A 220 13.74 13.82 6.00
C GLU A 220 14.98 14.52 5.48
N ASN A 221 15.22 14.46 4.17
CA ASN A 221 16.36 15.06 3.50
C ASN A 221 15.93 16.01 2.37
N TYR A 222 15.24 17.09 2.72
CA TYR A 222 14.84 18.18 1.80
C TYR A 222 14.19 17.69 0.50
N TYR A 223 13.49 16.54 0.51
CA TYR A 223 12.87 15.92 -0.66
C TYR A 223 13.83 15.55 -1.78
N VAL A 224 15.09 15.24 -1.45
CA VAL A 224 16.07 14.70 -2.41
C VAL A 224 15.50 13.42 -3.04
N PRO A 225 15.58 13.27 -4.38
CA PRO A 225 15.11 12.07 -5.06
C PRO A 225 15.92 10.83 -4.67
N ARG A 226 15.21 9.74 -4.30
CA ARG A 226 15.79 8.41 -4.10
C ARG A 226 15.71 7.64 -5.41
N LEU A 227 16.76 7.71 -6.24
CA LEU A 227 16.76 7.19 -7.61
C LEU A 227 16.62 5.67 -7.68
N ASP A 228 17.13 4.94 -6.68
CA ASP A 228 17.01 3.48 -6.51
C ASP A 228 15.57 2.99 -6.38
N ARG A 229 14.67 3.90 -6.00
CA ARG A 229 13.24 3.62 -5.82
C ARG A 229 12.35 4.05 -6.98
N PHE A 230 12.94 4.62 -8.04
CA PHE A 230 12.18 5.01 -9.24
C PHE A 230 11.78 3.75 -10.01
N PHE A 231 10.48 3.66 -10.36
CA PHE A 231 9.87 2.52 -11.06
C PHE A 231 10.05 1.16 -10.37
N LYS A 232 10.41 1.17 -9.08
CA LYS A 232 10.56 -0.06 -8.29
C LYS A 232 9.26 -0.88 -8.32
N VAL A 233 9.40 -2.18 -8.57
CA VAL A 233 8.30 -3.16 -8.45
C VAL A 233 8.04 -3.41 -6.97
N LEU A 234 6.75 -3.52 -6.58
CA LEU A 234 6.29 -3.66 -5.20
C LEU A 234 5.87 -5.10 -4.88
#